data_b695115851c77bedbd6b517aa643b773
#
_entry.id   b695115851c77bedbd6b517aa643b773
#
_cell.length_a   1.000
_cell.length_b   1.000
_cell.length_c   1.000
_cell.angle_alpha   90.00
_cell.angle_beta   90.00
_cell.angle_gamma   90.00
#
_symmetry.space_group_name_H-M   'P 1'
#
loop_
_entity.id
_entity.type
_entity.pdbx_description
1 polymer ?
#
loop_
_entity_poly.entity_id
_entity_poly.type
_entity_poly.pdbx_seq_one_letter_code
_entity_poly.pdbx_strand_id
1 'polypeptide(L)'
;FDTYYPNYFPTKPGFAEAVKELTGKGMVIMPYINGRLWDSGNENFKEALPFACKTPDGKPYLEQYAKDGRMLACMCPATSFWQKKVQEICQRLMTECGVNAIYIDQIAAAAPQLCHDKTHGHPIGGGPHWVAGYRTMLAPIMQMAHADGRDVILTTENDAEPYMDNVNAFLVWNPRHDNEIPMMSAVYSGYTVYFSSPSAVNDELRAFCASQGRDWLWGCQLGWMGFELLAPENRAKAEYLRDLAKQRLAAAKFMVYGELLGEVKPLNQLPTIEVTWNRERAHKAALPAAMATL
;
A
#
# COMPACT_ATOMS: atom_id res chain seq x y z
N PHE A 1 -1.86 14.06 -3.25
CA PHE A 1 -2.40 13.38 -2.08
C PHE A 1 -2.04 14.16 -0.81
N ASP A 2 -2.43 13.66 0.38
CA ASP A 2 -2.31 14.33 1.70
C ASP A 2 -3.11 15.63 1.82
N THR A 3 -4.14 15.79 1.01
CA THR A 3 -5.01 16.97 1.03
C THR A 3 -6.45 16.60 0.70
N TYR A 4 -7.38 17.39 1.24
CA TYR A 4 -8.82 17.27 0.96
C TYR A 4 -9.48 15.92 1.30
N TYR A 5 -8.84 15.05 2.07
CA TYR A 5 -9.44 13.79 2.49
C TYR A 5 -10.75 14.01 3.27
N PRO A 6 -11.79 13.22 3.05
CA PRO A 6 -11.97 12.16 2.04
C PRO A 6 -12.78 12.64 0.81
N ASN A 7 -12.59 13.87 0.37
CA ASN A 7 -13.37 14.48 -0.71
C ASN A 7 -12.81 14.08 -2.09
N TYR A 8 -13.01 12.82 -2.48
CA TYR A 8 -12.52 12.28 -3.77
C TYR A 8 -13.48 12.53 -4.94
N PHE A 9 -14.72 12.94 -4.64
CA PHE A 9 -15.75 13.18 -5.64
C PHE A 9 -16.23 14.64 -5.62
N PRO A 10 -16.61 15.20 -6.79
CA PRO A 10 -16.59 14.56 -8.09
C PRO A 10 -15.19 14.25 -8.59
N THR A 11 -15.02 13.19 -9.39
CA THR A 11 -13.76 12.88 -10.05
C THR A 11 -13.46 13.93 -11.14
N LYS A 12 -12.19 14.02 -11.54
CA LYS A 12 -11.82 14.87 -12.69
C LYS A 12 -12.57 14.43 -13.94
N PRO A 13 -12.99 15.37 -14.81
CA PRO A 13 -13.60 15.04 -16.10
C PRO A 13 -12.72 14.06 -16.90
N GLY A 14 -13.32 13.06 -17.51
CA GLY A 14 -12.62 12.04 -18.30
C GLY A 14 -12.00 10.90 -17.49
N PHE A 15 -12.08 10.90 -16.15
CA PHE A 15 -11.49 9.85 -15.33
C PHE A 15 -12.13 8.47 -15.59
N ALA A 16 -13.46 8.38 -15.55
CA ALA A 16 -14.16 7.11 -15.77
C ALA A 16 -13.96 6.57 -17.19
N GLU A 17 -13.94 7.45 -18.19
CA GLU A 17 -13.67 7.10 -19.59
C GLU A 17 -12.24 6.56 -19.75
N ALA A 18 -11.24 7.20 -19.13
CA ALA A 18 -9.87 6.73 -19.15
C ALA A 18 -9.73 5.38 -18.44
N VAL A 19 -10.38 5.19 -17.29
CA VAL A 19 -10.42 3.89 -16.59
C VAL A 19 -10.97 2.81 -17.51
N LYS A 20 -12.12 3.05 -18.16
CA LYS A 20 -12.75 2.10 -19.08
C LYS A 20 -11.82 1.75 -20.25
N GLU A 21 -11.17 2.74 -20.85
CA GLU A 21 -10.23 2.51 -21.94
C GLU A 21 -9.05 1.64 -21.53
N LEU A 22 -8.42 1.97 -20.37
CA LEU A 22 -7.22 1.30 -19.92
C LEU A 22 -7.50 -0.11 -19.38
N THR A 23 -8.59 -0.30 -18.65
CA THR A 23 -9.01 -1.64 -18.21
C THR A 23 -9.38 -2.53 -19.39
N GLY A 24 -9.99 -1.97 -20.44
CA GLY A 24 -10.23 -2.66 -21.70
C GLY A 24 -8.96 -3.11 -22.43
N LYS A 25 -7.81 -2.51 -22.14
CA LYS A 25 -6.48 -2.93 -22.61
C LYS A 25 -5.77 -3.93 -21.66
N GLY A 26 -6.46 -4.39 -20.61
CA GLY A 26 -5.93 -5.33 -19.63
C GLY A 26 -5.12 -4.68 -18.51
N MET A 27 -5.20 -3.36 -18.35
CA MET A 27 -4.50 -2.67 -17.24
C MET A 27 -5.31 -2.73 -15.96
N VAL A 28 -4.60 -2.79 -14.82
CA VAL A 28 -5.17 -2.60 -13.49
C VAL A 28 -5.08 -1.13 -13.13
N ILE A 29 -6.22 -0.49 -12.89
CA ILE A 29 -6.31 0.91 -12.49
C ILE A 29 -6.69 0.97 -11.02
N MET A 30 -5.75 1.43 -10.22
CA MET A 30 -5.79 1.38 -8.76
C MET A 30 -5.67 2.80 -8.18
N PRO A 31 -6.78 3.55 -8.03
CA PRO A 31 -6.73 4.85 -7.38
C PRO A 31 -6.39 4.70 -5.88
N TYR A 32 -5.69 5.70 -5.38
CA TYR A 32 -5.37 5.89 -3.99
C TYR A 32 -6.52 6.57 -3.25
N ILE A 33 -6.89 6.02 -2.09
CA ILE A 33 -7.71 6.70 -1.09
C ILE A 33 -7.08 6.54 0.29
N ASN A 34 -7.37 7.43 1.22
CA ASN A 34 -6.93 7.29 2.61
C ASN A 34 -8.04 6.68 3.46
N GLY A 35 -7.76 5.58 4.17
CA GLY A 35 -8.71 4.86 5.02
C GLY A 35 -8.74 5.33 6.47
N ARG A 36 -7.96 6.37 6.84
CA ARG A 36 -7.74 6.73 8.23
C ARG A 36 -7.98 8.22 8.54
N LEU A 37 -7.73 9.11 7.59
CA LEU A 37 -7.59 10.53 7.86
C LEU A 37 -8.69 11.39 7.21
N TRP A 38 -9.04 12.47 7.90
CA TRP A 38 -9.91 13.53 7.40
C TRP A 38 -9.20 14.87 7.48
N ASP A 39 -9.20 15.63 6.39
CA ASP A 39 -8.60 16.98 6.35
C ASP A 39 -9.42 17.95 7.21
N SER A 40 -8.81 18.44 8.28
CA SER A 40 -9.48 19.33 9.24
C SER A 40 -9.80 20.73 8.67
N GLY A 41 -9.21 21.06 7.51
CA GLY A 41 -9.52 22.30 6.79
C GLY A 41 -10.72 22.21 5.85
N ASN A 42 -11.28 21.00 5.65
CA ASN A 42 -12.49 20.84 4.83
C ASN A 42 -13.73 21.42 5.50
N GLU A 43 -14.61 22.03 4.71
CA GLU A 43 -15.87 22.62 5.22
C GLU A 43 -16.74 21.59 5.94
N ASN A 44 -16.76 20.34 5.46
CA ASN A 44 -17.52 19.25 6.04
C ASN A 44 -16.83 18.57 7.25
N PHE A 45 -15.66 19.03 7.67
CA PHE A 45 -14.97 18.45 8.84
C PHE A 45 -15.78 18.64 10.13
N LYS A 46 -16.59 19.71 10.25
CA LYS A 46 -17.44 19.93 11.43
C LYS A 46 -18.39 18.77 11.70
N GLU A 47 -18.89 18.11 10.65
CA GLU A 47 -19.77 16.95 10.75
C GLU A 47 -18.98 15.69 11.14
N ALA A 48 -17.71 15.59 10.70
CA ALA A 48 -16.83 14.46 10.98
C ALA A 48 -16.13 14.54 12.35
N LEU A 49 -15.92 15.75 12.87
CA LEU A 49 -15.21 15.99 14.13
C LEU A 49 -15.72 15.16 15.34
N PRO A 50 -17.03 14.91 15.52
CA PRO A 50 -17.52 14.03 16.59
C PRO A 50 -16.99 12.58 16.48
N PHE A 51 -16.56 12.13 15.30
CA PHE A 51 -16.15 10.76 15.01
C PHE A 51 -14.63 10.59 14.87
N ALA A 52 -13.86 11.67 15.07
CA ALA A 52 -12.41 11.60 15.14
C ALA A 52 -11.95 10.97 16.46
N CYS A 53 -10.82 10.27 16.46
CA CYS A 53 -10.18 9.83 17.70
C CYS A 53 -9.87 11.02 18.59
N LYS A 54 -10.16 10.88 19.90
CA LYS A 54 -9.99 11.96 20.90
C LYS A 54 -8.85 11.65 21.85
N THR A 55 -8.07 12.66 22.13
CA THR A 55 -7.11 12.72 23.23
C THR A 55 -7.84 12.73 24.59
N PRO A 56 -7.15 12.51 25.73
CA PRO A 56 -7.77 12.57 27.06
C PRO A 56 -8.45 13.91 27.38
N ASP A 57 -7.99 15.01 26.79
CA ASP A 57 -8.58 16.36 26.93
C ASP A 57 -9.68 16.65 25.88
N GLY A 58 -10.11 15.64 25.11
CA GLY A 58 -11.23 15.70 24.19
C GLY A 58 -10.95 16.34 22.83
N LYS A 59 -9.68 16.65 22.52
CA LYS A 59 -9.29 17.17 21.22
C LYS A 59 -9.06 16.05 20.21
N PRO A 60 -9.28 16.27 18.90
CA PRO A 60 -8.91 15.29 17.88
C PRO A 60 -7.39 15.12 17.80
N TYR A 61 -6.93 13.89 17.52
CA TYR A 61 -5.55 13.69 17.08
C TYR A 61 -5.37 14.25 15.67
N LEU A 62 -4.41 15.15 15.52
CA LEU A 62 -4.08 15.82 14.26
C LEU A 62 -2.65 15.45 13.84
N GLU A 63 -2.50 15.14 12.58
CA GLU A 63 -1.23 14.75 11.96
C GLU A 63 -0.97 15.65 10.74
N GLN A 64 0.31 15.91 10.46
CA GLN A 64 0.72 16.73 9.33
C GLN A 64 1.61 15.92 8.41
N TYR A 65 1.19 15.72 7.18
CA TYR A 65 1.99 15.09 6.12
C TYR A 65 2.31 16.09 5.00
N ALA A 66 1.33 16.91 4.63
CA ALA A 66 1.51 17.90 3.59
C ALA A 66 2.44 19.06 4.04
N LYS A 67 3.28 19.53 3.12
CA LYS A 67 4.23 20.63 3.38
C LYS A 67 3.56 22.01 3.55
N ASP A 68 2.30 22.14 3.18
CA ASP A 68 1.52 23.37 3.28
C ASP A 68 0.96 23.63 4.70
N GLY A 69 1.30 22.77 5.68
CA GLY A 69 0.86 22.92 7.05
C GLY A 69 -0.54 22.38 7.35
N ARG A 70 -1.17 21.72 6.37
CA ARG A 70 -2.51 21.15 6.50
C ARG A 70 -2.53 20.04 7.55
N MET A 71 -3.53 20.06 8.42
CA MET A 71 -3.69 19.10 9.50
C MET A 71 -4.78 18.08 9.16
N LEU A 72 -4.48 16.83 9.37
CA LEU A 72 -5.34 15.68 9.09
C LEU A 72 -5.79 15.04 10.41
N ALA A 73 -7.08 14.90 10.63
CA ALA A 73 -7.62 14.29 11.82
C ALA A 73 -7.70 12.76 11.67
N CYS A 74 -7.19 12.04 12.65
CA CYS A 74 -7.33 10.59 12.72
C CYS A 74 -8.78 10.22 13.05
N MET A 75 -9.46 9.52 12.15
CA MET A 75 -10.83 9.06 12.34
C MET A 75 -10.87 7.76 13.17
N CYS A 76 -11.88 7.63 14.04
CA CYS A 76 -12.02 6.40 14.82
C CYS A 76 -12.65 5.28 13.98
N PRO A 77 -11.92 4.17 13.73
CA PRO A 77 -12.44 3.08 12.90
C PRO A 77 -13.63 2.34 13.53
N ALA A 78 -13.86 2.49 14.82
CA ALA A 78 -15.00 1.88 15.50
C ALA A 78 -16.33 2.61 15.20
N THR A 79 -16.30 3.82 14.64
CA THR A 79 -17.51 4.59 14.37
C THR A 79 -18.13 4.20 13.03
N SER A 80 -19.45 3.96 13.04
CA SER A 80 -20.19 3.63 11.80
C SER A 80 -20.19 4.78 10.79
N PHE A 81 -20.02 6.02 11.23
CA PHE A 81 -19.88 7.18 10.36
C PHE A 81 -18.66 7.04 9.43
N TRP A 82 -17.48 6.77 10.01
CA TRP A 82 -16.25 6.63 9.23
C TRP A 82 -16.26 5.38 8.36
N GLN A 83 -16.71 4.25 8.92
CA GLN A 83 -16.84 2.99 8.16
C GLN A 83 -17.69 3.18 6.90
N LYS A 84 -18.88 3.78 7.03
CA LYS A 84 -19.79 4.03 5.91
C LYS A 84 -19.20 5.02 4.90
N LYS A 85 -18.46 6.04 5.36
CA LYS A 85 -17.81 7.01 4.46
C LYS A 85 -16.80 6.33 3.53
N VAL A 86 -15.93 5.47 4.06
CA VAL A 86 -14.94 4.73 3.25
C VAL A 86 -15.64 3.72 2.34
N GLN A 87 -16.66 3.01 2.83
CA GLN A 87 -17.48 2.08 2.04
C GLN A 87 -18.16 2.78 0.87
N GLU A 88 -18.77 3.96 1.08
CA GLU A 88 -19.37 4.79 0.04
C GLU A 88 -18.35 5.17 -1.05
N ILE A 89 -17.17 5.62 -0.65
CA ILE A 89 -16.12 6.02 -1.58
C ILE A 89 -15.70 4.82 -2.44
N CYS A 90 -15.43 3.66 -1.83
CA CYS A 90 -15.06 2.44 -2.55
C CYS A 90 -16.18 1.98 -3.49
N GLN A 91 -17.44 2.00 -3.04
CA GLN A 91 -18.59 1.66 -3.87
C GLN A 91 -18.65 2.56 -5.11
N ARG A 92 -18.53 3.87 -4.95
CA ARG A 92 -18.58 4.84 -6.05
C ARG A 92 -17.42 4.65 -7.03
N LEU A 93 -16.20 4.38 -6.53
CA LEU A 93 -15.07 4.05 -7.40
C LEU A 93 -15.33 2.82 -8.26
N MET A 94 -15.92 1.78 -7.68
CA MET A 94 -16.26 0.55 -8.41
C MET A 94 -17.42 0.74 -9.40
N THR A 95 -18.48 1.46 -9.00
CA THR A 95 -19.73 1.52 -9.78
C THR A 95 -19.82 2.72 -10.73
N GLU A 96 -19.30 3.88 -10.32
CA GLU A 96 -19.34 5.09 -11.15
C GLU A 96 -18.12 5.22 -12.05
N CYS A 97 -16.93 4.77 -11.55
CA CYS A 97 -15.68 4.91 -12.29
C CYS A 97 -15.21 3.61 -12.96
N GLY A 98 -15.71 2.45 -12.53
CA GLY A 98 -15.37 1.16 -13.14
C GLY A 98 -13.93 0.70 -12.85
N VAL A 99 -13.32 1.15 -11.73
CA VAL A 99 -11.96 0.72 -11.34
C VAL A 99 -11.94 -0.76 -11.01
N ASN A 100 -10.81 -1.42 -11.29
CA ASN A 100 -10.59 -2.84 -10.99
C ASN A 100 -9.57 -3.08 -9.87
N ALA A 101 -9.12 -2.03 -9.20
CA ALA A 101 -8.39 -2.10 -7.94
C ALA A 101 -8.58 -0.82 -7.11
N ILE A 102 -8.37 -0.88 -5.80
CA ILE A 102 -8.38 0.26 -4.89
C ILE A 102 -7.25 0.12 -3.88
N TYR A 103 -6.43 1.16 -3.73
CA TYR A 103 -5.43 1.26 -2.68
C TYR A 103 -5.98 2.10 -1.53
N ILE A 104 -6.20 1.45 -0.37
CA ILE A 104 -6.74 2.08 0.84
C ILE A 104 -5.58 2.29 1.82
N ASP A 105 -5.06 3.49 1.86
CA ASP A 105 -3.86 3.86 2.60
C ASP A 105 -4.02 3.86 4.11
N GLN A 106 -2.91 3.68 4.83
CA GLN A 106 -2.72 3.82 6.28
C GLN A 106 -3.47 2.83 7.19
N ILE A 107 -4.27 1.92 6.68
CA ILE A 107 -5.00 0.97 7.55
C ILE A 107 -4.04 0.04 8.28
N ALA A 108 -3.05 -0.51 7.56
CA ALA A 108 -2.05 -1.43 8.13
C ALA A 108 -0.75 -0.71 8.54
N ALA A 109 -0.43 0.43 7.92
CA ALA A 109 0.85 1.12 8.11
C ALA A 109 0.89 2.04 9.34
N ALA A 110 -0.23 2.72 9.63
CA ALA A 110 -0.23 3.73 10.68
C ALA A 110 -0.47 3.13 12.07
N ALA A 111 0.26 3.63 13.05
CA ALA A 111 0.06 3.24 14.44
C ALA A 111 -1.38 3.54 14.91
N PRO A 112 -1.98 2.64 15.70
CA PRO A 112 -3.29 2.88 16.29
C PRO A 112 -3.24 4.07 17.26
N GLN A 113 -4.31 4.87 17.28
CA GLN A 113 -4.47 5.95 18.24
C GLN A 113 -5.33 5.52 19.42
N LEU A 114 -4.95 5.94 20.62
CA LEU A 114 -5.75 5.75 21.80
C LEU A 114 -6.96 6.70 21.73
N CYS A 115 -8.17 6.18 21.64
CA CYS A 115 -9.35 7.02 21.56
C CYS A 115 -10.04 7.14 22.94
N HIS A 116 -10.21 8.37 23.42
CA HIS A 116 -10.80 8.68 24.72
C HIS A 116 -12.26 9.18 24.62
N ASP A 117 -12.88 9.08 23.45
CA ASP A 117 -14.29 9.44 23.29
C ASP A 117 -15.21 8.35 23.84
N LYS A 118 -16.08 8.74 24.79
CA LYS A 118 -17.03 7.84 25.47
C LYS A 118 -18.22 7.45 24.59
N THR A 119 -18.44 8.16 23.49
CA THR A 119 -19.61 7.98 22.61
C THR A 119 -19.38 7.06 21.44
N HIS A 120 -18.13 6.64 21.21
CA HIS A 120 -17.76 5.82 20.06
C HIS A 120 -18.09 4.32 20.20
N GLY A 121 -18.67 3.90 21.33
CA GLY A 121 -19.12 2.52 21.54
C GLY A 121 -18.01 1.51 21.81
N HIS A 122 -16.82 1.97 22.20
CA HIS A 122 -15.69 1.12 22.58
C HIS A 122 -15.12 1.55 23.94
N PRO A 123 -14.33 0.71 24.63
CA PRO A 123 -13.58 1.11 25.82
C PRO A 123 -12.65 2.28 25.55
N ILE A 124 -12.51 3.17 26.55
CA ILE A 124 -11.60 4.33 26.45
C ILE A 124 -10.16 3.86 26.32
N GLY A 125 -9.39 4.50 25.46
CA GLY A 125 -7.98 4.22 25.22
C GLY A 125 -7.76 3.22 24.09
N GLY A 126 -6.85 2.29 24.28
CA GLY A 126 -6.53 1.25 23.32
C GLY A 126 -7.39 0.00 23.46
N GLY A 127 -7.28 -0.91 22.51
CA GLY A 127 -7.97 -2.20 22.59
C GLY A 127 -8.30 -2.78 21.22
N PRO A 128 -9.02 -3.92 21.19
CA PRO A 128 -9.34 -4.64 19.96
C PRO A 128 -10.24 -3.87 19.00
N HIS A 129 -10.90 -2.81 19.48
CA HIS A 129 -11.81 -1.99 18.68
C HIS A 129 -11.15 -1.34 17.46
N TRP A 130 -9.84 -1.11 17.50
CA TRP A 130 -9.10 -0.58 16.36
C TRP A 130 -9.11 -1.57 15.19
N VAL A 131 -8.62 -2.78 15.42
CA VAL A 131 -8.61 -3.84 14.41
C VAL A 131 -10.03 -4.26 14.02
N ALA A 132 -10.91 -4.46 15.00
CA ALA A 132 -12.29 -4.85 14.75
C ALA A 132 -13.04 -3.78 13.92
N GLY A 133 -12.79 -2.50 14.17
CA GLY A 133 -13.38 -1.39 13.41
C GLY A 133 -12.96 -1.40 11.94
N TYR A 134 -11.68 -1.57 11.66
CA TYR A 134 -11.20 -1.70 10.28
C TYR A 134 -11.72 -2.97 9.59
N ARG A 135 -11.78 -4.09 10.28
CA ARG A 135 -12.40 -5.31 9.72
C ARG A 135 -13.87 -5.09 9.38
N THR A 136 -14.63 -4.42 10.26
CA THR A 136 -16.04 -4.03 10.00
C THR A 136 -16.16 -3.07 8.81
N MET A 137 -15.19 -2.19 8.60
CA MET A 137 -15.12 -1.31 7.45
C MET A 137 -14.83 -2.07 6.15
N LEU A 138 -13.84 -2.95 6.17
CA LEU A 138 -13.28 -3.61 4.98
C LEU A 138 -14.13 -4.77 4.48
N ALA A 139 -14.73 -5.57 5.37
CA ALA A 139 -15.49 -6.76 4.97
C ALA A 139 -16.63 -6.46 3.97
N PRO A 140 -17.47 -5.43 4.15
CA PRO A 140 -18.46 -5.07 3.14
C PRO A 140 -17.83 -4.57 1.82
N ILE A 141 -16.67 -3.90 1.87
CA ILE A 141 -15.96 -3.46 0.67
C ILE A 141 -15.48 -4.68 -0.12
N MET A 142 -14.90 -5.67 0.55
CA MET A 142 -14.49 -6.93 -0.06
C MET A 142 -15.69 -7.67 -0.69
N GLN A 143 -16.83 -7.71 -0.01
CA GLN A 143 -18.06 -8.28 -0.57
C GLN A 143 -18.51 -7.55 -1.85
N MET A 144 -18.51 -6.22 -1.83
CA MET A 144 -18.83 -5.41 -3.01
C MET A 144 -17.83 -5.59 -4.15
N ALA A 145 -16.56 -5.79 -3.84
CA ALA A 145 -15.49 -5.99 -4.81
C ALA A 145 -15.70 -7.26 -5.67
N HIS A 146 -16.37 -8.27 -5.12
CA HIS A 146 -16.64 -9.54 -5.79
C HIS A 146 -18.14 -9.76 -6.12
N ALA A 147 -18.99 -8.76 -5.89
CA ALA A 147 -20.40 -8.85 -6.24
C ALA A 147 -20.64 -8.60 -7.74
N ASP A 148 -21.73 -9.15 -8.29
CA ASP A 148 -22.21 -8.90 -9.65
C ASP A 148 -21.15 -9.18 -10.75
N GLY A 149 -20.30 -10.18 -10.53
CA GLY A 149 -19.24 -10.56 -11.47
C GLY A 149 -18.04 -9.59 -11.52
N ARG A 150 -17.95 -8.66 -10.59
CA ARG A 150 -16.74 -7.85 -10.39
C ARG A 150 -15.60 -8.68 -9.81
N ASP A 151 -14.39 -8.27 -10.13
CA ASP A 151 -13.16 -8.79 -9.54
C ASP A 151 -12.23 -7.60 -9.29
N VAL A 152 -12.51 -6.87 -8.19
CA VAL A 152 -11.78 -5.66 -7.81
C VAL A 152 -10.77 -6.00 -6.73
N ILE A 153 -9.51 -5.68 -6.97
CA ILE A 153 -8.40 -5.92 -6.06
C ILE A 153 -8.38 -4.83 -4.97
N LEU A 154 -8.41 -5.22 -3.72
CA LEU A 154 -8.23 -4.30 -2.58
C LEU A 154 -6.82 -4.42 -2.03
N THR A 155 -6.17 -3.28 -1.81
CA THR A 155 -4.80 -3.22 -1.30
C THR A 155 -4.67 -2.18 -0.20
N THR A 156 -3.62 -2.29 0.61
CA THR A 156 -3.27 -1.28 1.62
C THR A 156 -1.76 -1.13 1.76
N GLU A 157 -1.33 -0.08 2.46
CA GLU A 157 0.07 0.16 2.79
C GLU A 157 0.52 -0.74 3.95
N ASN A 158 1.71 -1.28 3.84
CA ASN A 158 2.30 -2.25 4.75
C ASN A 158 1.47 -3.52 4.97
N ASP A 159 2.10 -4.50 5.51
CA ASP A 159 1.56 -5.82 5.77
C ASP A 159 1.04 -5.91 7.21
N ALA A 160 -0.16 -6.43 7.35
CA ALA A 160 -0.75 -6.72 8.65
C ALA A 160 -1.68 -7.93 8.59
N GLU A 161 -1.29 -8.98 9.29
CA GLU A 161 -2.04 -10.24 9.39
C GLU A 161 -3.54 -10.07 9.71
N PRO A 162 -3.94 -9.14 10.62
CA PRO A 162 -5.37 -8.97 10.96
C PRO A 162 -6.28 -8.59 9.79
N TYR A 163 -5.73 -8.19 8.65
CA TYR A 163 -6.51 -7.71 7.49
C TYR A 163 -6.38 -8.61 6.25
N MET A 164 -5.63 -9.71 6.32
CA MET A 164 -5.34 -10.58 5.16
C MET A 164 -6.58 -11.20 4.51
N ASP A 165 -7.66 -11.37 5.25
CA ASP A 165 -8.94 -11.85 4.74
C ASP A 165 -9.85 -10.73 4.20
N ASN A 166 -9.40 -9.48 4.28
CA ASN A 166 -10.17 -8.29 3.88
C ASN A 166 -9.46 -7.44 2.83
N VAL A 167 -8.23 -7.78 2.45
CA VAL A 167 -7.48 -7.18 1.34
C VAL A 167 -6.71 -8.26 0.58
N ASN A 168 -6.49 -8.04 -0.72
CA ASN A 168 -5.85 -9.03 -1.60
C ASN A 168 -4.33 -8.87 -1.64
N ALA A 169 -3.82 -7.66 -1.38
CA ALA A 169 -2.41 -7.38 -1.50
C ALA A 169 -1.94 -6.27 -0.55
N PHE A 170 -0.66 -6.31 -0.21
CA PHE A 170 -0.01 -5.36 0.66
C PHE A 170 1.18 -4.70 -0.03
N LEU A 171 1.30 -3.39 0.09
CA LEU A 171 2.49 -2.66 -0.34
C LEU A 171 3.63 -2.93 0.63
N VAL A 172 4.74 -3.48 0.15
CA VAL A 172 5.96 -3.61 0.95
C VAL A 172 6.60 -2.25 1.11
N TRP A 173 6.45 -1.66 2.30
CA TRP A 173 7.02 -0.36 2.64
C TRP A 173 8.33 -0.52 3.37
N ASN A 174 9.40 0.03 2.80
CA ASN A 174 10.71 0.11 3.46
C ASN A 174 11.46 -1.20 3.79
N PRO A 175 11.67 -2.13 2.85
CA PRO A 175 12.73 -3.11 3.04
C PRO A 175 14.09 -2.36 2.97
N ARG A 176 14.70 -2.10 4.13
CA ARG A 176 15.85 -1.16 4.21
C ARG A 176 17.14 -1.80 4.66
N HIS A 177 17.09 -3.01 5.20
CA HIS A 177 18.23 -3.61 5.88
C HIS A 177 18.89 -4.71 5.06
N ASP A 178 20.21 -4.77 5.15
CA ASP A 178 21.04 -5.75 4.42
C ASP A 178 20.74 -7.19 4.84
N ASN A 179 20.28 -7.37 6.09
CA ASN A 179 19.98 -8.65 6.72
C ASN A 179 18.47 -8.83 6.97
N GLU A 180 17.64 -8.24 6.14
CA GLU A 180 16.20 -8.35 6.29
C GLU A 180 15.70 -9.74 5.91
N ILE A 181 14.87 -10.31 6.77
CA ILE A 181 14.21 -11.59 6.51
C ILE A 181 12.81 -11.28 5.98
N PRO A 182 12.43 -11.77 4.78
CA PRO A 182 11.13 -11.53 4.20
C PRO A 182 10.05 -12.40 4.88
N MET A 183 9.83 -12.19 6.18
CA MET A 183 8.97 -13.06 7.00
C MET A 183 7.56 -13.17 6.45
N MET A 184 6.95 -12.07 6.05
CA MET A 184 5.57 -12.08 5.54
C MET A 184 5.50 -12.84 4.21
N SER A 185 6.43 -12.60 3.29
CA SER A 185 6.50 -13.35 2.03
C SER A 185 6.78 -14.83 2.28
N ALA A 186 7.66 -15.17 3.24
CA ALA A 186 7.98 -16.56 3.55
C ALA A 186 6.81 -17.32 4.17
N VAL A 187 6.01 -16.66 5.02
CA VAL A 187 4.88 -17.30 5.73
C VAL A 187 3.62 -17.33 4.88
N TYR A 188 3.36 -16.26 4.11
CA TYR A 188 2.08 -16.05 3.44
C TYR A 188 2.18 -16.06 1.90
N SER A 189 3.29 -16.54 1.34
CA SER A 189 3.40 -16.79 -0.10
C SER A 189 2.25 -17.69 -0.59
N GLY A 190 1.62 -17.31 -1.69
CA GLY A 190 0.44 -17.99 -2.23
C GLY A 190 -0.91 -17.62 -1.58
N TYR A 191 -0.91 -16.94 -0.43
CA TYR A 191 -2.14 -16.49 0.24
C TYR A 191 -2.45 -15.02 -0.02
N THR A 192 -1.43 -14.19 -0.17
CA THR A 192 -1.57 -12.77 -0.48
C THR A 192 -0.48 -12.33 -1.44
N VAL A 193 -0.68 -11.20 -2.11
CA VAL A 193 0.30 -10.61 -3.01
C VAL A 193 1.01 -9.46 -2.29
N TYR A 194 2.33 -9.52 -2.28
CA TYR A 194 3.17 -8.39 -1.89
C TYR A 194 3.60 -7.64 -3.13
N PHE A 195 3.39 -6.33 -3.15
CA PHE A 195 3.86 -5.50 -4.25
C PHE A 195 4.88 -4.49 -3.73
N SER A 196 5.76 -4.13 -4.64
CA SER A 196 7.07 -3.64 -4.31
C SER A 196 7.12 -2.39 -3.47
N SER A 197 8.23 -2.35 -2.77
CA SER A 197 8.71 -1.13 -2.15
C SER A 197 9.04 -0.05 -3.20
N PRO A 198 8.83 1.22 -2.87
CA PRO A 198 9.21 2.33 -3.73
C PRO A 198 10.71 2.27 -4.09
N SER A 199 11.03 2.26 -5.38
CA SER A 199 12.39 2.44 -5.87
C SER A 199 12.55 3.83 -6.41
N ALA A 200 13.61 4.53 -5.97
CA ALA A 200 13.90 5.84 -6.53
C ALA A 200 14.49 5.66 -7.92
N VAL A 201 13.84 6.23 -8.93
CA VAL A 201 14.39 6.26 -10.30
C VAL A 201 15.75 6.96 -10.34
N ASN A 202 16.00 7.86 -9.38
CA ASN A 202 17.25 8.60 -9.21
C ASN A 202 18.37 7.79 -8.53
N ASP A 203 18.08 6.58 -8.02
CA ASP A 203 19.13 5.70 -7.51
C ASP A 203 20.13 5.36 -8.63
N GLU A 204 21.37 5.12 -8.27
CA GLU A 204 22.31 4.57 -9.24
C GLU A 204 21.82 3.20 -9.77
N LEU A 205 22.24 2.83 -10.97
CA LEU A 205 21.75 1.62 -11.64
C LEU A 205 21.91 0.35 -10.78
N ARG A 206 23.04 0.20 -10.08
CA ARG A 206 23.28 -0.97 -9.21
C ARG A 206 22.32 -1.04 -8.04
N ALA A 207 22.06 0.08 -7.37
CA ALA A 207 21.11 0.16 -6.27
C ALA A 207 19.69 -0.15 -6.73
N PHE A 208 19.30 0.38 -7.89
CA PHE A 208 18.01 0.08 -8.51
C PHE A 208 17.88 -1.42 -8.85
N CYS A 209 18.90 -2.00 -9.50
CA CYS A 209 18.88 -3.42 -9.84
C CYS A 209 18.87 -4.32 -8.60
N ALA A 210 19.63 -3.97 -7.55
CA ALA A 210 19.65 -4.72 -6.30
C ALA A 210 18.30 -4.69 -5.58
N SER A 211 17.63 -3.52 -5.54
CA SER A 211 16.30 -3.38 -4.95
C SER A 211 15.26 -4.24 -5.69
N GLN A 212 15.16 -4.06 -7.00
CA GLN A 212 14.18 -4.79 -7.80
C GLN A 212 14.47 -6.28 -7.89
N GLY A 213 15.74 -6.68 -7.92
CA GLY A 213 16.17 -8.08 -7.89
C GLY A 213 15.79 -8.75 -6.57
N ARG A 214 15.95 -8.06 -5.43
CA ARG A 214 15.54 -8.56 -4.13
C ARG A 214 14.01 -8.72 -4.03
N ASP A 215 13.25 -7.70 -4.44
CA ASP A 215 11.79 -7.76 -4.47
C ASP A 215 11.32 -8.95 -5.34
N TRP A 216 11.99 -9.16 -6.48
CA TRP A 216 11.72 -10.31 -7.34
C TRP A 216 11.98 -11.65 -6.63
N LEU A 217 13.13 -11.79 -5.94
CA LEU A 217 13.49 -13.01 -5.19
C LEU A 217 12.50 -13.30 -4.05
N TRP A 218 11.94 -12.27 -3.45
CA TRP A 218 10.93 -12.39 -2.40
C TRP A 218 9.51 -12.63 -2.92
N GLY A 219 9.35 -12.81 -4.24
CA GLY A 219 8.05 -13.04 -4.86
C GLY A 219 7.17 -11.80 -4.99
N CYS A 220 7.69 -10.61 -4.67
CA CYS A 220 6.92 -9.39 -4.73
C CYS A 220 6.57 -9.01 -6.18
N GLN A 221 5.42 -8.40 -6.36
CA GLN A 221 5.07 -7.69 -7.60
C GLN A 221 5.99 -6.48 -7.75
N LEU A 222 6.66 -6.34 -8.90
CA LEU A 222 7.63 -5.27 -9.16
C LEU A 222 6.96 -3.90 -9.38
N GLY A 223 7.65 -2.86 -9.11
CA GLY A 223 7.22 -1.45 -9.19
C GLY A 223 7.49 -0.83 -7.85
N TRP A 224 7.14 0.24 -7.62
CA TRP A 224 6.43 1.46 -7.60
C TRP A 224 7.29 2.56 -8.26
N MET A 225 6.96 2.96 -9.48
CA MET A 225 7.78 3.88 -10.27
C MET A 225 6.93 4.90 -11.00
N GLY A 226 7.51 6.07 -11.20
CA GLY A 226 6.89 7.11 -11.99
C GLY A 226 7.25 7.02 -13.47
N PHE A 227 6.67 7.91 -14.27
CA PHE A 227 6.94 8.02 -15.70
C PHE A 227 8.39 8.41 -16.04
N GLU A 228 9.14 8.92 -15.06
CA GLU A 228 10.57 9.25 -15.17
C GLU A 228 11.40 8.02 -15.58
N LEU A 229 10.92 6.82 -15.26
CA LEU A 229 11.56 5.58 -15.71
C LEU A 229 11.65 5.45 -17.24
N LEU A 230 10.71 6.09 -17.96
CA LEU A 230 10.66 6.07 -19.42
C LEU A 230 11.58 7.11 -20.08
N ALA A 231 12.22 7.98 -19.29
CA ALA A 231 13.19 8.94 -19.80
C ALA A 231 14.44 8.24 -20.39
N PRO A 232 15.06 8.79 -21.44
CA PRO A 232 16.21 8.17 -22.12
C PRO A 232 17.36 7.80 -21.18
N GLU A 233 17.65 8.64 -20.19
CA GLU A 233 18.70 8.43 -19.18
C GLU A 233 18.43 7.23 -18.26
N ASN A 234 17.18 6.83 -18.10
CA ASN A 234 16.76 5.69 -17.28
C ASN A 234 16.56 4.40 -18.07
N ARG A 235 16.90 4.40 -19.36
CA ARG A 235 16.68 3.26 -20.27
C ARG A 235 17.18 1.93 -19.71
N ALA A 236 18.38 1.89 -19.15
CA ALA A 236 18.96 0.67 -18.58
C ALA A 236 18.11 0.12 -17.40
N LYS A 237 17.57 0.99 -16.56
CA LYS A 237 16.67 0.62 -15.46
C LYS A 237 15.34 0.09 -15.99
N ALA A 238 14.77 0.75 -17.00
CA ALA A 238 13.52 0.32 -17.63
C ALA A 238 13.66 -1.04 -18.31
N GLU A 239 14.76 -1.28 -19.01
CA GLU A 239 15.07 -2.56 -19.65
C GLU A 239 15.25 -3.68 -18.61
N TYR A 240 15.98 -3.41 -17.52
CA TYR A 240 16.15 -4.36 -16.42
C TYR A 240 14.80 -4.73 -15.78
N LEU A 241 13.98 -3.74 -15.44
CA LEU A 241 12.65 -3.98 -14.85
C LEU A 241 11.75 -4.79 -15.79
N ARG A 242 11.73 -4.43 -17.08
CA ARG A 242 10.97 -5.17 -18.10
C ARG A 242 11.40 -6.64 -18.15
N ASP A 243 12.69 -6.90 -18.08
CA ASP A 243 13.21 -8.25 -18.18
C ASP A 243 12.93 -9.07 -16.91
N LEU A 244 13.01 -8.47 -15.73
CA LEU A 244 12.52 -9.07 -14.48
C LEU A 244 11.00 -9.36 -14.53
N ALA A 245 10.21 -8.43 -15.05
CA ALA A 245 8.77 -8.62 -15.18
C ALA A 245 8.42 -9.81 -16.11
N LYS A 246 9.15 -9.97 -17.23
CA LYS A 246 9.00 -11.13 -18.11
C LYS A 246 9.36 -12.42 -17.41
N GLN A 247 10.47 -12.44 -16.66
CA GLN A 247 10.89 -13.61 -15.89
C GLN A 247 9.87 -13.95 -14.82
N ARG A 248 9.34 -12.94 -14.09
CA ARG A 248 8.30 -13.14 -13.09
C ARG A 248 7.03 -13.76 -13.70
N LEU A 249 6.62 -13.29 -14.86
CA LEU A 249 5.46 -13.86 -15.58
C LEU A 249 5.72 -15.32 -15.99
N ALA A 250 6.89 -15.62 -16.52
CA ALA A 250 7.27 -16.99 -16.90
C ALA A 250 7.39 -17.93 -15.69
N ALA A 251 7.82 -17.41 -14.55
CA ALA A 251 7.99 -18.14 -13.29
C ALA A 251 6.81 -17.98 -12.31
N ALA A 252 5.68 -17.43 -12.74
CA ALA A 252 4.55 -17.07 -11.86
C ALA A 252 4.06 -18.26 -11.00
N LYS A 253 4.10 -19.47 -11.54
CA LYS A 253 3.74 -20.69 -10.81
C LYS A 253 4.56 -20.87 -9.52
N PHE A 254 5.83 -20.46 -9.53
CA PHE A 254 6.74 -20.55 -8.40
C PHE A 254 6.76 -19.26 -7.58
N MET A 255 6.88 -18.11 -8.26
CA MET A 255 7.10 -16.80 -7.63
C MET A 255 5.84 -16.20 -6.99
N VAL A 256 4.65 -16.61 -7.44
CA VAL A 256 3.37 -16.07 -6.93
C VAL A 256 2.62 -17.12 -6.12
N TYR A 257 2.62 -18.36 -6.59
CA TYR A 257 1.83 -19.46 -6.01
C TYR A 257 2.69 -20.51 -5.30
N GLY A 258 4.01 -20.37 -5.36
CA GLY A 258 4.95 -21.26 -4.69
C GLY A 258 5.19 -20.86 -3.24
N GLU A 259 5.74 -21.77 -2.48
CA GLU A 259 6.23 -21.54 -1.13
C GLU A 259 7.67 -21.03 -1.18
N LEU A 260 7.99 -19.98 -0.42
CA LEU A 260 9.36 -19.49 -0.27
C LEU A 260 10.09 -20.37 0.77
N LEU A 261 10.94 -21.26 0.31
CA LEU A 261 11.66 -22.20 1.20
C LEU A 261 12.86 -21.55 1.89
N GLY A 262 13.39 -20.47 1.34
CA GLY A 262 14.49 -19.72 1.90
C GLY A 262 15.57 -19.35 0.87
N GLU A 263 16.61 -18.72 1.35
CA GLU A 263 17.74 -18.33 0.52
C GLU A 263 18.70 -19.50 0.27
N VAL A 264 19.20 -19.59 -0.95
CA VAL A 264 20.30 -20.50 -1.29
C VAL A 264 21.59 -19.98 -0.68
N LYS A 265 22.23 -20.76 0.17
CA LYS A 265 23.52 -20.42 0.73
C LYS A 265 24.62 -20.79 -0.28
N PRO A 266 25.38 -19.84 -0.79
CA PRO A 266 26.49 -20.13 -1.69
C PRO A 266 27.57 -20.92 -0.94
N LEU A 267 28.24 -21.86 -1.64
CA LEU A 267 29.33 -22.65 -1.06
C LEU A 267 30.59 -21.81 -0.78
N ASN A 268 30.79 -20.76 -1.56
CA ASN A 268 31.90 -19.84 -1.41
C ASN A 268 31.42 -18.46 -0.99
N GLN A 269 32.29 -17.72 -0.31
CA GLN A 269 31.99 -16.31 0.01
C GLN A 269 31.88 -15.52 -1.29
N LEU A 270 30.70 -14.89 -1.48
CA LEU A 270 30.47 -14.01 -2.62
C LEU A 270 31.11 -12.63 -2.40
N PRO A 271 31.58 -11.97 -3.46
CA PRO A 271 31.95 -10.57 -3.35
C PRO A 271 30.77 -9.73 -2.88
N THR A 272 31.07 -8.69 -2.11
CA THR A 272 30.09 -7.66 -1.75
C THR A 272 30.12 -6.50 -2.73
N ILE A 273 28.96 -5.95 -3.03
CA ILE A 273 28.82 -4.68 -3.73
C ILE A 273 28.28 -3.63 -2.76
N GLU A 274 28.86 -2.44 -2.81
CA GLU A 274 28.30 -1.31 -2.10
C GLU A 274 27.27 -0.61 -3.00
N VAL A 275 26.11 -0.30 -2.43
CA VAL A 275 25.04 0.45 -3.09
C VAL A 275 24.63 1.62 -2.21
N THR A 276 24.17 2.70 -2.84
CA THR A 276 23.58 3.84 -2.14
C THR A 276 22.09 3.93 -2.51
N TRP A 277 21.25 3.88 -1.49
CA TRP A 277 19.81 4.06 -1.61
C TRP A 277 19.46 5.51 -1.39
N ASN A 278 18.77 6.15 -2.32
CA ASN A 278 18.41 7.57 -2.28
C ASN A 278 16.91 7.79 -2.01
N ARG A 279 16.37 7.07 -1.03
CA ARG A 279 15.00 7.30 -0.58
C ARG A 279 14.92 8.53 0.34
N GLU A 280 14.05 8.54 1.29
CA GLU A 280 13.89 9.63 2.28
C GLU A 280 15.21 10.03 2.96
N ARG A 281 16.13 9.08 3.10
CA ARG A 281 17.50 9.32 3.56
C ARG A 281 18.45 8.43 2.78
N ALA A 282 19.47 9.03 2.20
CA ALA A 282 20.55 8.25 1.58
C ALA A 282 21.24 7.39 2.65
N HIS A 283 21.38 6.11 2.40
CA HIS A 283 22.20 5.20 3.19
C HIS A 283 22.98 4.27 2.29
N LYS A 284 24.12 3.82 2.77
CA LYS A 284 24.96 2.83 2.08
C LYS A 284 24.64 1.45 2.62
N ALA A 285 24.55 0.48 1.75
CA ALA A 285 24.37 -0.91 2.05
C ALA A 285 25.45 -1.74 1.37
N ALA A 286 25.92 -2.80 2.02
CA ALA A 286 26.78 -3.80 1.44
C ALA A 286 25.96 -5.05 1.16
N LEU A 287 25.81 -5.41 -0.10
CA LEU A 287 25.00 -6.54 -0.55
C LEU A 287 25.90 -7.61 -1.17
N PRO A 288 25.56 -8.91 -1.06
CA PRO A 288 26.23 -9.94 -1.85
C PRO A 288 26.04 -9.67 -3.34
N ALA A 289 27.06 -9.91 -4.13
CA ALA A 289 27.05 -9.68 -5.59
C ALA A 289 26.06 -10.59 -6.33
N ALA A 290 25.61 -11.67 -5.71
CA ALA A 290 24.55 -12.53 -6.20
C ALA A 290 23.68 -13.03 -5.03
N MET A 291 22.41 -13.21 -5.28
CA MET A 291 21.42 -13.80 -4.38
C MET A 291 20.59 -14.83 -5.13
N ALA A 292 20.16 -15.86 -4.45
CA ALA A 292 19.25 -16.85 -5.01
C ALA A 292 18.29 -17.34 -3.93
N THR A 293 17.10 -17.77 -4.33
CA THR A 293 16.08 -18.35 -3.44
C THR A 293 15.59 -19.68 -3.99
N LEU A 294 15.05 -20.50 -3.09
CA LEU A 294 14.40 -21.77 -3.38
C LEU A 294 12.90 -21.63 -3.26
#